data_91ea4c69f682a7b82a7e50e8fda9a8e9
#
_entry.id   91ea4c69f682a7b82a7e50e8fda9a8e9
#
_cell.length_a   1.000
_cell.length_b   1.000
_cell.length_c   1.000
_cell.angle_alpha   90.00
_cell.angle_beta   90.00
_cell.angle_gamma   90.00
#
_symmetry.space_group_name_H-M   'P 1'
#
loop_
_entity.id
_entity.type
_entity.pdbx_description
1 polymer ?
#
loop_
_entity_poly.entity_id
_entity_poly.type
_entity_poly.pdbx_seq_one_letter_code
_entity_poly.pdbx_strand_id
1 'polypeptide(L)'
;NFYFKELYDAGVKDTLTNESVNVRYVGRLLDGWVFDTNIADTAKKYGIYESTNEYAALEVLFAEELDRKVEDNSLVRGFCMALKEMNYGDKAFTMFYSEYGYSSSGSDQIGPYQPLIFWLYIEPKDN
;
A
#
# COMPACT_ATOMS: atom_id res chain seq x y z
N ASN A 1 5.96 -0.12 -16.27
CA ASN A 1 4.59 -0.05 -15.77
C ASN A 1 4.48 -0.01 -14.27
N PHE A 2 5.60 0.10 -13.61
CA PHE A 2 5.67 0.31 -12.16
C PHE A 2 6.48 1.58 -11.92
N TYR A 3 5.89 2.51 -11.16
CA TYR A 3 6.52 3.78 -10.82
C TYR A 3 6.53 3.93 -9.30
N PHE A 4 7.66 4.32 -8.76
CA PHE A 4 7.84 4.53 -7.33
C PHE A 4 8.50 5.89 -7.10
N LYS A 5 7.94 6.68 -6.19
CA LYS A 5 8.53 7.96 -5.81
C LYS A 5 8.55 8.09 -4.30
N GLU A 6 9.74 8.27 -3.75
CA GLU A 6 9.90 8.57 -2.34
C GLU A 6 9.45 10.02 -2.09
N LEU A 7 8.55 10.19 -1.13
CA LEU A 7 8.05 11.51 -0.74
C LEU A 7 8.77 12.03 0.49
N TYR A 8 9.19 11.14 1.37
CA TYR A 8 9.92 11.48 2.59
C TYR A 8 10.78 10.30 3.01
N ASP A 9 12.07 10.58 3.20
CA ASP A 9 13.05 9.60 3.67
C ASP A 9 13.36 9.94 5.14
N ALA A 10 12.98 9.04 6.05
CA ALA A 10 13.23 9.24 7.49
C ALA A 10 14.68 9.00 7.87
N GLY A 11 15.51 8.52 6.94
CA GLY A 11 16.93 8.32 7.17
C GLY A 11 17.30 7.01 7.86
N VAL A 12 16.33 6.11 8.06
CA VAL A 12 16.61 4.80 8.65
C VAL A 12 17.25 3.92 7.60
N LYS A 13 18.42 3.39 7.91
CA LYS A 13 19.23 2.59 6.98
C LYS A 13 19.30 1.12 7.33
N ASP A 14 18.67 0.70 8.42
CA ASP A 14 18.68 -0.69 8.85
C ASP A 14 18.02 -1.58 7.82
N THR A 15 18.58 -2.76 7.60
CA THR A 15 17.95 -3.74 6.72
C THR A 15 16.74 -4.34 7.41
N LEU A 16 15.59 -4.26 6.74
CA LEU A 16 14.36 -4.87 7.24
C LEU A 16 14.32 -6.33 6.80
N THR A 17 14.66 -7.23 7.72
CA THR A 17 14.58 -8.66 7.51
C THR A 17 13.81 -9.28 8.66
N ASN A 18 12.71 -9.96 8.34
CA ASN A 18 11.86 -10.64 9.33
C ASN A 18 11.30 -9.71 10.41
N GLU A 19 11.18 -8.42 10.12
CA GLU A 19 10.57 -7.46 11.02
C GLU A 19 9.16 -7.11 10.52
N SER A 20 8.21 -7.00 11.45
CA SER A 20 6.87 -6.51 11.12
C SER A 20 6.87 -5.00 11.12
N VAL A 21 6.27 -4.42 10.09
CA VAL A 21 6.07 -2.98 9.98
C VAL A 21 4.58 -2.68 9.92
N ASN A 22 4.20 -1.49 10.36
CA ASN A 22 2.83 -1.02 10.33
C ASN A 22 2.68 -0.02 9.20
N VAL A 23 1.78 -0.31 8.27
CA VAL A 23 1.61 0.46 7.03
C VAL A 23 0.26 1.15 7.02
N ARG A 24 0.28 2.46 6.74
CA ARG A 24 -0.93 3.23 6.40
C ARG A 24 -0.92 3.49 4.90
N TYR A 25 -2.09 3.44 4.28
CA TYR A 25 -2.18 3.60 2.83
C TYR A 25 -3.45 4.31 2.40
N VAL A 26 -3.35 4.93 1.22
CA VAL A 26 -4.51 5.49 0.50
C VAL A 26 -4.39 5.04 -0.95
N GLY A 27 -5.38 4.30 -1.42
CA GLY A 27 -5.43 3.83 -2.80
C GLY A 27 -6.37 4.68 -3.63
N ARG A 28 -5.90 5.15 -4.79
CA ARG A 28 -6.66 6.01 -5.70
C ARG A 28 -6.64 5.46 -7.11
N LEU A 29 -7.69 5.76 -7.85
CA LEU A 29 -7.70 5.62 -9.30
C LEU A 29 -7.05 6.85 -9.94
N LEU A 30 -6.80 6.79 -11.24
CA LEU A 30 -6.13 7.87 -11.97
C LEU A 30 -6.91 9.19 -11.91
N ASP A 31 -8.24 9.13 -11.79
CA ASP A 31 -9.09 10.32 -11.65
C ASP A 31 -9.07 10.91 -10.23
N GLY A 32 -8.34 10.30 -9.30
CA GLY A 32 -8.23 10.75 -7.93
C GLY A 32 -9.22 10.12 -6.96
N TRP A 33 -10.18 9.32 -7.45
CA TRP A 33 -11.15 8.68 -6.57
C TRP A 33 -10.46 7.70 -5.62
N VAL A 34 -10.71 7.87 -4.31
CA VAL A 34 -10.16 6.99 -3.28
C VAL A 34 -11.03 5.74 -3.20
N PHE A 35 -10.46 4.58 -3.52
CA PHE A 35 -11.22 3.33 -3.51
C PHE A 35 -10.97 2.51 -2.25
N ASP A 36 -9.86 2.76 -1.53
CA ASP A 36 -9.53 2.03 -0.32
C ASP A 36 -8.51 2.79 0.52
N THR A 37 -8.64 2.68 1.85
CA THR A 37 -7.69 3.25 2.79
C THR A 37 -7.88 2.61 4.16
N ASN A 38 -6.81 2.55 4.95
CA ASN A 38 -6.92 2.16 6.37
C ASN A 38 -6.78 3.35 7.31
N ILE A 39 -7.02 4.56 6.81
CA ILE A 39 -7.02 5.79 7.61
C ILE A 39 -8.46 6.27 7.75
N ALA A 40 -9.00 6.23 8.98
CA ALA A 40 -10.42 6.54 9.21
C ALA A 40 -10.80 7.93 8.73
N ASP A 41 -9.99 8.95 9.04
CA ASP A 41 -10.29 10.33 8.64
C ASP A 41 -10.31 10.48 7.12
N THR A 42 -9.42 9.80 6.41
CA THR A 42 -9.40 9.81 4.95
C THR A 42 -10.64 9.13 4.39
N ALA A 43 -11.05 8.00 4.97
CA ALA A 43 -12.26 7.30 4.55
C ALA A 43 -13.49 8.19 4.71
N LYS A 44 -13.58 8.92 5.82
CA LYS A 44 -14.69 9.86 6.07
C LYS A 44 -14.69 10.99 5.06
N LYS A 45 -13.52 11.55 4.78
CA LYS A 45 -13.37 12.67 3.84
C LYS A 45 -13.86 12.30 2.44
N TYR A 46 -13.58 11.07 2.00
CA TYR A 46 -13.92 10.63 0.65
C TYR A 46 -15.19 9.78 0.59
N GLY A 47 -15.95 9.70 1.68
CA GLY A 47 -17.28 9.09 1.67
C GLY A 47 -17.30 7.57 1.60
N ILE A 48 -16.20 6.92 1.95
CA ILE A 48 -16.11 5.44 1.95
C ILE A 48 -15.98 4.86 3.35
N TYR A 49 -16.20 5.67 4.39
CA TYR A 49 -16.10 5.20 5.77
C TYR A 49 -17.22 4.20 6.08
N GLU A 50 -16.83 3.09 6.70
CA GLU A 50 -17.77 2.09 7.19
C GLU A 50 -17.49 1.81 8.66
N SER A 51 -18.52 1.96 9.50
CA SER A 51 -18.38 1.80 10.95
C SER A 51 -18.06 0.37 11.37
N THR A 52 -18.31 -0.61 10.48
CA THR A 52 -18.01 -2.02 10.75
C THR A 52 -16.55 -2.38 10.46
N ASN A 53 -15.82 -1.50 9.78
CA ASN A 53 -14.40 -1.72 9.49
C ASN A 53 -13.54 -1.26 10.65
N GLU A 54 -12.47 -2.00 10.88
CA GLU A 54 -11.44 -1.60 11.82
C GLU A 54 -10.35 -0.85 11.05
N TYR A 55 -10.21 0.46 11.33
CA TYR A 55 -9.20 1.28 10.66
C TYR A 55 -7.89 1.23 11.44
N ALA A 56 -7.18 0.13 11.28
CA ALA A 56 -5.91 -0.11 11.95
C ALA A 56 -4.79 -0.21 10.92
N ALA A 57 -3.55 0.03 11.36
CA ALA A 57 -2.40 -0.15 10.49
C ALA A 57 -2.35 -1.59 9.97
N LEU A 58 -1.98 -1.73 8.71
CA LEU A 58 -1.74 -3.04 8.12
C LEU A 58 -0.38 -3.54 8.59
N GLU A 59 -0.36 -4.63 9.35
CA GLU A 59 0.88 -5.24 9.80
C GLU A 59 1.42 -6.15 8.70
N VAL A 60 2.65 -5.91 8.29
CA VAL A 60 3.31 -6.66 7.22
C VAL A 60 4.67 -7.15 7.71
N LEU A 61 4.90 -8.45 7.58
CA LEU A 61 6.22 -9.02 7.84
C LEU A 61 7.08 -8.85 6.60
N PHE A 62 8.19 -8.17 6.76
CA PHE A 62 9.06 -7.78 5.65
C PHE A 62 9.83 -8.96 5.05
N ALA A 63 10.35 -8.71 3.87
CA ALA A 63 11.20 -9.60 3.10
C ALA A 63 10.46 -10.86 2.65
N GLU A 64 10.71 -11.97 3.31
CA GLU A 64 10.20 -13.27 2.87
C GLU A 64 8.68 -13.31 2.75
N GLU A 65 7.96 -12.72 3.69
CA GLU A 65 6.50 -12.71 3.61
C GLU A 65 5.99 -11.82 2.48
N LEU A 66 6.67 -10.70 2.21
CA LEU A 66 6.29 -9.85 1.07
C LEU A 66 6.44 -10.61 -0.25
N ASP A 67 7.52 -11.37 -0.40
CA ASP A 67 7.73 -12.17 -1.60
C ASP A 67 6.63 -13.23 -1.76
N ARG A 68 6.25 -13.90 -0.67
CA ARG A 68 5.16 -14.88 -0.71
C ARG A 68 3.82 -14.23 -1.04
N LYS A 69 3.55 -13.05 -0.47
CA LYS A 69 2.29 -12.35 -0.75
C LYS A 69 2.20 -11.89 -2.21
N VAL A 70 3.33 -11.56 -2.82
CA VAL A 70 3.37 -11.28 -4.25
C VAL A 70 2.99 -12.53 -5.05
N GLU A 71 3.53 -13.68 -4.69
CA GLU A 71 3.23 -14.95 -5.35
C GLU A 71 1.79 -15.38 -5.13
N ASP A 72 1.29 -15.23 -3.91
CA ASP A 72 -0.04 -15.69 -3.51
C ASP A 72 -1.16 -14.72 -3.88
N ASN A 73 -0.82 -13.53 -4.38
CA ASN A 73 -1.77 -12.46 -4.64
C ASN A 73 -2.56 -12.04 -3.40
N SER A 74 -2.02 -12.29 -2.19
CA SER A 74 -2.68 -11.91 -0.94
C SER A 74 -2.60 -10.41 -0.65
N LEU A 75 -1.67 -9.72 -1.29
CA LEU A 75 -1.60 -8.27 -1.39
C LEU A 75 -1.40 -7.91 -2.85
N VAL A 76 -1.78 -6.69 -3.20
CA VAL A 76 -1.56 -6.18 -4.55
C VAL A 76 -0.05 -6.16 -4.82
N ARG A 77 0.36 -6.79 -5.92
CA ARG A 77 1.77 -7.00 -6.22
C ARG A 77 2.59 -5.71 -6.26
N GLY A 78 2.08 -4.67 -6.92
CA GLY A 78 2.78 -3.38 -6.99
C GLY A 78 2.91 -2.72 -5.63
N PHE A 79 1.92 -2.89 -4.76
CA PHE A 79 1.97 -2.44 -3.37
C PHE A 79 3.16 -3.07 -2.63
N CYS A 80 3.32 -4.38 -2.77
CA CYS A 80 4.43 -5.11 -2.13
C CYS A 80 5.79 -4.68 -2.70
N MET A 81 5.87 -4.47 -4.01
CA MET A 81 7.10 -4.02 -4.65
C MET A 81 7.53 -2.65 -4.12
N ALA A 82 6.56 -1.75 -3.89
CA ALA A 82 6.85 -0.43 -3.32
C ALA A 82 7.33 -0.53 -1.88
N LEU A 83 6.68 -1.35 -1.07
CA LEU A 83 7.09 -1.52 0.34
C LEU A 83 8.54 -2.00 0.46
N LYS A 84 9.00 -2.84 -0.46
CA LYS A 84 10.37 -3.34 -0.44
C LYS A 84 11.42 -2.25 -0.64
N GLU A 85 11.02 -1.09 -1.19
CA GLU A 85 11.90 0.05 -1.39
C GLU A 85 11.88 1.03 -0.20
N MET A 86 11.12 0.75 0.86
CA MET A 86 10.87 1.67 1.96
C MET A 86 11.43 1.17 3.28
N ASN A 87 11.54 2.07 4.25
CA ASN A 87 11.98 1.77 5.60
C ASN A 87 11.08 2.50 6.61
N TYR A 88 11.33 2.28 7.90
CA TYR A 88 10.57 2.92 8.97
C TYR A 88 10.52 4.44 8.81
N GLY A 89 9.32 4.98 8.90
CA GLY A 89 9.06 6.41 8.82
C GLY A 89 9.00 6.97 7.41
N ASP A 90 9.31 6.17 6.40
CA ASP A 90 9.30 6.63 5.01
C ASP A 90 7.88 6.81 4.50
N LYS A 91 7.71 7.81 3.63
CA LYS A 91 6.48 8.01 2.87
C LYS A 91 6.81 7.95 1.39
N ALA A 92 5.95 7.34 0.62
CA ALA A 92 6.14 7.19 -0.80
C ALA A 92 4.82 7.12 -1.52
N PHE A 93 4.86 7.31 -2.84
CA PHE A 93 3.72 6.93 -3.63
C PHE A 93 4.17 6.05 -4.79
N THR A 94 3.28 5.19 -5.23
CA THR A 94 3.56 4.27 -6.32
C THR A 94 2.38 4.26 -7.28
N MET A 95 2.67 4.06 -8.55
CA MET A 95 1.65 3.91 -9.58
C MET A 95 2.00 2.69 -10.43
N PHE A 96 1.00 1.88 -10.74
CA PHE A 96 1.19 0.72 -11.58
C PHE A 96 -0.12 0.35 -12.25
N TYR A 97 -0.02 -0.40 -13.35
CA TYR A 97 -1.19 -0.94 -14.00
C TYR A 97 -1.67 -2.19 -13.26
N SER A 98 -2.93 -2.51 -13.42
CA SER A 98 -3.58 -3.59 -12.67
C SER A 98 -3.01 -4.98 -12.94
N GLU A 99 -2.11 -5.14 -13.90
CA GLU A 99 -1.37 -6.39 -14.04
C GLU A 99 -0.46 -6.65 -12.83
N TYR A 100 -0.08 -5.58 -12.08
CA TYR A 100 0.60 -5.66 -10.80
C TYR A 100 -0.37 -5.48 -9.63
N GLY A 101 -1.65 -5.38 -9.91
CA GLY A 101 -2.73 -5.18 -8.96
C GLY A 101 -3.82 -6.21 -9.17
N TYR A 102 -4.99 -5.76 -9.63
CA TYR A 102 -6.16 -6.62 -9.78
C TYR A 102 -6.25 -7.32 -11.13
N SER A 103 -5.24 -7.15 -11.99
CA SER A 103 -5.08 -7.86 -13.24
C SER A 103 -6.30 -7.76 -14.16
N SER A 104 -6.49 -8.76 -15.02
CA SER A 104 -7.60 -8.73 -15.98
C SER A 104 -8.97 -8.96 -15.36
N SER A 105 -9.01 -9.51 -14.14
CA SER A 105 -10.29 -9.77 -13.47
C SER A 105 -10.84 -8.56 -12.73
N GLY A 106 -9.97 -7.58 -12.39
CA GLY A 106 -10.42 -6.42 -11.61
C GLY A 106 -10.86 -6.80 -10.21
N SER A 107 -11.61 -5.89 -9.57
CA SER A 107 -12.28 -6.13 -8.29
C SER A 107 -13.65 -5.47 -8.35
N ASP A 108 -14.42 -5.54 -7.26
CA ASP A 108 -15.77 -4.98 -7.20
C ASP A 108 -15.82 -3.48 -7.54
N GLN A 109 -14.76 -2.74 -7.20
CA GLN A 109 -14.71 -1.29 -7.36
C GLN A 109 -13.71 -0.84 -8.42
N ILE A 110 -12.92 -1.74 -8.96
CA ILE A 110 -11.82 -1.41 -9.87
C ILE A 110 -11.95 -2.28 -11.11
N GLY A 111 -12.06 -1.64 -12.27
CA GLY A 111 -12.09 -2.36 -13.54
C GLY A 111 -10.77 -3.06 -13.82
N PRO A 112 -10.78 -4.03 -14.76
CA PRO A 112 -9.56 -4.71 -15.16
C PRO A 112 -8.58 -3.74 -15.83
N TYR A 113 -7.29 -3.96 -15.61
CA TYR A 113 -6.21 -3.15 -16.19
C TYR A 113 -6.26 -1.67 -15.83
N GLN A 114 -6.92 -1.33 -14.71
CA GLN A 114 -7.02 0.04 -14.22
C GLN A 114 -5.70 0.50 -13.61
N PRO A 115 -5.18 1.71 -13.92
CA PRO A 115 -4.04 2.25 -13.20
C PRO A 115 -4.40 2.51 -11.74
N LEU A 116 -3.51 2.15 -10.84
CA LEU A 116 -3.69 2.32 -9.40
C LEU A 116 -2.59 3.19 -8.85
N ILE A 117 -2.94 4.09 -7.94
CA ILE A 117 -1.99 4.97 -7.25
C ILE A 117 -2.15 4.73 -5.76
N PHE A 118 -1.04 4.41 -5.08
CA PHE A 118 -1.05 4.25 -3.62
C PHE A 118 -0.11 5.26 -2.98
N TRP A 119 -0.62 5.97 -1.98
CA TRP A 119 0.20 6.66 -1.00
C TRP A 119 0.49 5.67 0.13
N LEU A 120 1.75 5.55 0.52
CA LEU A 120 2.20 4.57 1.52
C LEU A 120 3.00 5.28 2.61
N TYR A 121 2.78 4.86 3.85
CA TYR A 121 3.53 5.34 4.99
C TYR A 121 3.83 4.15 5.90
N ILE A 122 5.12 3.89 6.14
CA ILE A 122 5.54 2.93 7.14
C ILE A 122 5.73 3.70 8.44
N GLU A 123 4.97 3.33 9.47
CA GLU A 123 5.06 4.01 10.77
C GLU A 123 6.46 3.85 11.36
N PRO A 124 6.94 4.85 12.13
CA PRO A 124 8.24 4.74 12.78
C PRO A 124 8.29 3.53 13.70
N LYS A 125 9.48 3.00 13.88
CA LYS A 125 9.68 1.86 14.77
C LYS A 125 9.37 2.24 16.21
N ASP A 126 8.58 1.41 16.88
CA ASP A 126 8.31 1.57 18.30
C ASP A 126 9.56 1.24 19.11
N ASN A 127 9.82 2.06 20.12
CA ASN A 127 10.93 1.82 21.05
C ASN A 127 10.43 1.18 22.34
#